data_d440cdaf0cba168b28009c0d39cb605a
#
_entry.id   d440cdaf0cba168b28009c0d39cb605a
#
_cell.length_a   1.000
_cell.length_b   1.000
_cell.length_c   1.000
_cell.angle_alpha   90.00
_cell.angle_beta   90.00
_cell.angle_gamma   90.00
#
_symmetry.space_group_name_H-M   'P 1'
#
loop_
_entity.id
_entity.type
_entity.pdbx_description
1 polymer ?
#
loop_
_entity_poly.entity_id
_entity_poly.type
_entity_poly.pdbx_seq_one_letter_code
_entity_poly.pdbx_strand_id
1 'polypeptide(L)'
;TKIGVAQRKLQAGTGTELDVLTAQKTAKDAEAALQSATAAATKARQTVLVNLGWNYDATPQICAVPEVTDEMIAAINLAQDTQTALQNNYQLQIDQRKLALAESDGTKNTTQITVTNDENQVQSNMTARYNAVLSAQNDLRKAELNLQNMQTTLGRVTRSYAAGAASARDLEDAQYSASAA
;
A
#
# COMPACT_ATOMS: atom_id res chain seq x y z
N THR A 1 -5.11 -27.67 7.71
CA THR A 1 -4.00 -27.12 6.87
C THR A 1 -3.99 -27.80 5.52
N LYS A 2 -3.60 -27.07 4.43
CA LYS A 2 -3.49 -27.63 3.06
C LYS A 2 -2.57 -28.86 3.01
N ILE A 3 -1.51 -28.90 3.82
CA ILE A 3 -0.62 -30.06 3.95
C ILE A 3 -1.39 -31.29 4.45
N GLY A 4 -2.18 -31.16 5.52
CA GLY A 4 -2.96 -32.29 6.06
C GLY A 4 -4.04 -32.81 5.10
N VAL A 5 -4.57 -31.94 4.24
CA VAL A 5 -5.50 -32.37 3.17
C VAL A 5 -4.76 -33.16 2.10
N ALA A 6 -3.60 -32.67 1.64
CA ALA A 6 -2.78 -33.38 0.66
C ALA A 6 -2.29 -34.75 1.16
N GLN A 7 -1.88 -34.84 2.42
CA GLN A 7 -1.49 -36.10 3.06
C GLN A 7 -2.63 -37.11 3.14
N ARG A 8 -3.84 -36.67 3.54
CA ARG A 8 -5.02 -37.56 3.56
C ARG A 8 -5.41 -38.06 2.18
N LYS A 9 -5.31 -37.20 1.14
CA LYS A 9 -5.55 -37.60 -0.24
C LYS A 9 -4.51 -38.64 -0.73
N LEU A 10 -3.25 -38.46 -0.37
CA LEU A 10 -2.21 -39.42 -0.70
C LEU A 10 -2.48 -40.77 -0.03
N GLN A 11 -2.85 -40.79 1.28
CA GLN A 11 -3.22 -42.00 2.00
C GLN A 11 -4.46 -42.70 1.43
N ALA A 12 -5.40 -41.94 0.90
CA ALA A 12 -6.62 -42.45 0.25
C ALA A 12 -6.38 -42.88 -1.23
N GLY A 13 -5.15 -42.75 -1.74
CA GLY A 13 -4.83 -43.08 -3.15
C GLY A 13 -5.42 -42.10 -4.17
N THR A 14 -5.95 -40.96 -3.74
CA THR A 14 -6.57 -39.92 -4.59
C THR A 14 -5.71 -38.66 -4.78
N GLY A 15 -4.50 -38.63 -4.21
CA GLY A 15 -3.52 -37.56 -4.34
C GLY A 15 -2.15 -38.14 -4.65
N THR A 16 -1.23 -37.25 -4.97
CA THR A 16 0.16 -37.60 -5.29
C THR A 16 1.13 -37.10 -4.21
N GLU A 17 2.32 -37.68 -4.15
CA GLU A 17 3.41 -37.20 -3.31
C GLU A 17 3.81 -35.76 -3.69
N LEU A 18 3.71 -35.42 -4.98
CA LEU A 18 3.94 -34.07 -5.49
C LEU A 18 2.96 -33.04 -4.89
N ASP A 19 1.70 -33.43 -4.68
CA ASP A 19 0.72 -32.54 -4.04
C ASP A 19 1.13 -32.21 -2.60
N VAL A 20 1.65 -33.19 -1.85
CA VAL A 20 2.16 -33.00 -0.49
C VAL A 20 3.37 -32.09 -0.48
N LEU A 21 4.35 -32.35 -1.36
CA LEU A 21 5.55 -31.51 -1.50
C LEU A 21 5.21 -30.08 -1.90
N THR A 22 4.26 -29.90 -2.82
CA THR A 22 3.79 -28.57 -3.24
C THR A 22 3.13 -27.84 -2.09
N ALA A 23 2.29 -28.51 -1.31
CA ALA A 23 1.66 -27.91 -0.12
C ALA A 23 2.68 -27.53 0.96
N GLN A 24 3.71 -28.37 1.16
CA GLN A 24 4.81 -28.08 2.09
C GLN A 24 5.65 -26.90 1.61
N LYS A 25 6.00 -26.85 0.33
CA LYS A 25 6.72 -25.74 -0.27
C LYS A 25 5.95 -24.43 -0.09
N THR A 26 4.65 -24.41 -0.40
CA THR A 26 3.79 -23.24 -0.25
C THR A 26 3.75 -22.75 1.21
N ALA A 27 3.70 -23.66 2.17
CA ALA A 27 3.74 -23.31 3.59
C ALA A 27 5.09 -22.69 3.98
N LYS A 28 6.20 -23.26 3.50
CA LYS A 28 7.54 -22.72 3.74
C LYS A 28 7.75 -21.34 3.11
N ASP A 29 7.27 -21.15 1.90
CA ASP A 29 7.29 -19.84 1.21
C ASP A 29 6.50 -18.80 2.01
N ALA A 30 5.33 -19.17 2.55
CA ALA A 30 4.52 -18.29 3.40
C ALA A 30 5.20 -17.95 4.74
N GLU A 31 5.86 -18.94 5.39
CA GLU A 31 6.65 -18.69 6.60
C GLU A 31 7.80 -17.70 6.33
N ALA A 32 8.53 -17.88 5.22
CA ALA A 32 9.62 -16.99 4.83
C ALA A 32 9.10 -15.57 4.51
N ALA A 33 7.97 -15.46 3.84
CA ALA A 33 7.32 -14.19 3.54
C ALA A 33 6.89 -13.46 4.83
N LEU A 34 6.31 -14.18 5.79
CA LEU A 34 5.94 -13.62 7.10
C LEU A 34 7.17 -13.12 7.86
N GLN A 35 8.25 -13.90 7.90
CA GLN A 35 9.49 -13.49 8.54
C GLN A 35 10.07 -12.23 7.89
N SER A 36 10.10 -12.17 6.55
CA SER A 36 10.56 -11.01 5.80
C SER A 36 9.70 -9.77 6.08
N ALA A 37 8.37 -9.92 6.07
CA ALA A 37 7.44 -8.83 6.37
C ALA A 37 7.61 -8.31 7.81
N THR A 38 7.79 -9.21 8.78
CA THR A 38 8.02 -8.85 10.18
C THR A 38 9.33 -8.07 10.34
N ALA A 39 10.41 -8.53 9.69
CA ALA A 39 11.70 -7.81 9.70
C ALA A 39 11.59 -6.43 9.05
N ALA A 40 10.87 -6.32 7.91
CA ALA A 40 10.62 -5.06 7.23
C ALA A 40 9.81 -4.07 8.10
N ALA A 41 8.77 -4.55 8.78
CA ALA A 41 7.97 -3.74 9.71
C ALA A 41 8.82 -3.22 10.89
N THR A 42 9.66 -4.09 11.47
CA THR A 42 10.57 -3.71 12.55
C THR A 42 11.56 -2.63 12.08
N LYS A 43 12.17 -2.83 10.91
CA LYS A 43 13.09 -1.86 10.31
C LYS A 43 12.41 -0.52 10.01
N ALA A 44 11.20 -0.55 9.46
CA ALA A 44 10.44 0.67 9.18
C ALA A 44 10.15 1.45 10.47
N ARG A 45 9.71 0.75 11.54
CA ARG A 45 9.50 1.36 12.86
C ARG A 45 10.78 2.00 13.38
N GLN A 46 11.91 1.29 13.37
CA GLN A 46 13.20 1.80 13.83
C GLN A 46 13.63 3.04 13.04
N THR A 47 13.44 3.03 11.72
CA THR A 47 13.73 4.19 10.87
C THR A 47 12.94 5.42 11.28
N VAL A 48 11.63 5.25 11.56
CA VAL A 48 10.77 6.36 12.03
C VAL A 48 11.28 6.89 13.38
N LEU A 49 11.59 6.00 14.33
CA LEU A 49 12.06 6.39 15.66
C LEU A 49 13.37 7.19 15.58
N VAL A 50 14.33 6.72 14.79
CA VAL A 50 15.61 7.41 14.58
C VAL A 50 15.41 8.77 13.91
N ASN A 51 14.54 8.87 12.89
CA ASN A 51 14.23 10.14 12.23
C ASN A 51 13.57 11.15 13.17
N LEU A 52 12.85 10.68 14.20
CA LEU A 52 12.28 11.53 15.26
C LEU A 52 13.27 11.84 16.39
N GLY A 53 14.53 11.37 16.30
CA GLY A 53 15.53 11.53 17.36
C GLY A 53 15.28 10.66 18.59
N TRP A 54 14.48 9.64 18.49
CA TRP A 54 14.18 8.70 19.57
C TRP A 54 15.15 7.51 19.54
N ASN A 55 15.21 6.79 20.65
CA ASN A 55 16.02 5.56 20.70
C ASN A 55 15.41 4.50 19.77
N TYR A 56 16.25 3.77 19.00
CA TYR A 56 15.80 2.81 17.98
C TYR A 56 15.00 1.63 18.56
N ASP A 57 15.17 1.33 19.84
CA ASP A 57 14.47 0.28 20.58
C ASP A 57 13.26 0.78 21.38
N ALA A 58 12.97 2.08 21.31
CA ALA A 58 11.79 2.65 21.96
C ALA A 58 10.50 1.99 21.47
N THR A 59 9.55 1.80 22.37
CA THR A 59 8.26 1.16 22.08
C THR A 59 7.07 2.11 22.27
N PRO A 60 7.03 3.26 21.55
CA PRO A 60 5.89 4.15 21.63
C PRO A 60 4.64 3.49 21.08
N GLN A 61 3.49 3.88 21.62
CA GLN A 61 2.23 3.51 21.02
C GLN A 61 2.04 4.33 19.73
N ILE A 62 1.92 3.61 18.62
CA ILE A 62 1.60 4.24 17.33
C ILE A 62 0.08 4.35 17.26
N CYS A 63 -0.42 5.58 17.19
CA CYS A 63 -1.85 5.83 16.99
C CYS A 63 -2.31 5.33 15.62
N ALA A 64 -3.60 5.02 15.49
CA ALA A 64 -4.18 4.72 14.19
C ALA A 64 -3.97 5.90 13.22
N VAL A 65 -3.75 5.58 11.95
CA VAL A 65 -3.70 6.60 10.90
C VAL A 65 -5.07 7.27 10.83
N PRO A 66 -5.14 8.63 10.78
CA PRO A 66 -6.40 9.31 10.59
C PRO A 66 -7.13 8.78 9.36
N GLU A 67 -8.42 8.57 9.49
CA GLU A 67 -9.25 8.11 8.38
C GLU A 67 -9.38 9.25 7.35
N VAL A 68 -9.08 8.95 6.09
CA VAL A 68 -9.23 9.90 4.97
C VAL A 68 -10.61 9.67 4.35
N THR A 69 -11.47 10.67 4.42
CA THR A 69 -12.82 10.58 3.89
C THR A 69 -12.89 11.04 2.43
N ASP A 70 -13.93 10.61 1.71
CA ASP A 70 -14.18 11.04 0.33
C ASP A 70 -14.34 12.57 0.22
N GLU A 71 -14.92 13.21 1.25
CA GLU A 71 -15.07 14.66 1.31
C GLU A 71 -13.71 15.38 1.40
N MET A 72 -12.75 14.82 2.15
CA MET A 72 -11.41 15.37 2.22
C MET A 72 -10.70 15.29 0.87
N ILE A 73 -10.89 14.19 0.13
CA ILE A 73 -10.32 14.02 -1.21
C ILE A 73 -11.00 14.97 -2.21
N ALA A 74 -12.32 15.11 -2.15
CA ALA A 74 -13.08 16.01 -3.00
C ALA A 74 -12.77 17.50 -2.75
N ALA A 75 -12.33 17.85 -1.54
CA ALA A 75 -11.93 19.20 -1.18
C ALA A 75 -10.55 19.61 -1.74
N ILE A 76 -9.75 18.69 -2.27
CA ILE A 76 -8.43 18.97 -2.85
C ILE A 76 -8.62 19.84 -4.10
N ASN A 77 -8.02 21.03 -4.09
CA ASN A 77 -7.96 21.91 -5.25
C ASN A 77 -6.54 21.94 -5.82
N LEU A 78 -6.29 21.07 -6.81
CA LEU A 78 -4.95 20.92 -7.39
C LEU A 78 -4.34 22.25 -7.87
N ALA A 79 -5.12 23.15 -8.45
CA ALA A 79 -4.62 24.44 -8.96
C ALA A 79 -4.17 25.35 -7.80
N GLN A 80 -5.00 25.49 -6.78
CA GLN A 80 -4.68 26.30 -5.60
C GLN A 80 -3.55 25.71 -4.78
N ASP A 81 -3.55 24.38 -4.57
CA ASP A 81 -2.53 23.66 -3.84
C ASP A 81 -1.17 23.73 -4.56
N THR A 82 -1.18 23.67 -5.89
CA THR A 82 0.03 23.88 -6.72
C THR A 82 0.59 25.29 -6.55
N GLN A 83 -0.26 26.33 -6.54
CA GLN A 83 0.20 27.70 -6.29
C GLN A 83 0.80 27.86 -4.88
N THR A 84 0.16 27.26 -3.88
CA THR A 84 0.69 27.24 -2.51
C THR A 84 2.02 26.48 -2.42
N ALA A 85 2.16 25.36 -3.14
CA ALA A 85 3.40 24.59 -3.20
C ALA A 85 4.54 25.37 -3.86
N LEU A 86 4.25 26.12 -4.96
CA LEU A 86 5.22 26.99 -5.62
C LEU A 86 5.71 28.10 -4.68
N GLN A 87 4.79 28.74 -3.96
CA GLN A 87 5.13 29.83 -3.02
C GLN A 87 5.96 29.34 -1.84
N ASN A 88 5.70 28.14 -1.35
CA ASN A 88 6.35 27.56 -0.16
C ASN A 88 7.56 26.68 -0.49
N ASN A 89 7.92 26.51 -1.77
CA ASN A 89 9.07 25.71 -2.14
C ASN A 89 10.36 26.44 -1.82
N TYR A 90 11.11 25.92 -0.85
CA TYR A 90 12.35 26.57 -0.36
C TYR A 90 13.44 26.66 -1.45
N GLN A 91 13.60 25.62 -2.27
CA GLN A 91 14.59 25.63 -3.35
C GLN A 91 14.25 26.68 -4.40
N LEU A 92 13.00 26.75 -4.81
CA LEU A 92 12.51 27.76 -5.77
C LEU A 92 12.73 29.18 -5.25
N GLN A 93 12.48 29.43 -3.96
CA GLN A 93 12.75 30.73 -3.34
C GLN A 93 14.24 31.10 -3.37
N ILE A 94 15.15 30.13 -3.14
CA ILE A 94 16.58 30.33 -3.25
C ILE A 94 16.96 30.70 -4.69
N ASP A 95 16.48 29.97 -5.68
CA ASP A 95 16.85 30.17 -7.07
C ASP A 95 16.26 31.45 -7.65
N GLN A 96 15.06 31.87 -7.22
CA GLN A 96 14.50 33.18 -7.50
C GLN A 96 15.36 34.31 -6.91
N ARG A 97 15.89 34.14 -5.68
CA ARG A 97 16.82 35.11 -5.10
C ARG A 97 18.14 35.18 -5.86
N LYS A 98 18.70 34.04 -6.27
CA LYS A 98 19.90 34.00 -7.13
C LYS A 98 19.66 34.72 -8.45
N LEU A 99 18.50 34.50 -9.06
CA LEU A 99 18.11 35.19 -10.30
C LEU A 99 18.06 36.70 -10.11
N ALA A 100 17.47 37.17 -9.02
CA ALA A 100 17.36 38.60 -8.70
C ALA A 100 18.73 39.24 -8.44
N LEU A 101 19.73 38.49 -7.98
CA LEU A 101 21.08 38.94 -7.68
C LEU A 101 22.07 38.71 -8.83
N ALA A 102 21.67 38.06 -9.92
CA ALA A 102 22.54 37.78 -11.05
C ALA A 102 22.85 39.08 -11.81
N GLU A 103 24.17 39.35 -12.01
CA GLU A 103 24.66 40.56 -12.65
C GLU A 103 24.84 40.40 -14.16
N SER A 104 25.38 39.23 -14.61
CA SER A 104 25.60 38.98 -16.03
C SER A 104 24.41 38.36 -16.72
N ASP A 105 24.18 38.68 -18.01
CA ASP A 105 23.11 38.14 -18.82
C ASP A 105 23.17 36.59 -18.96
N GLY A 106 24.39 36.05 -19.05
CA GLY A 106 24.61 34.60 -19.09
C GLY A 106 24.14 33.91 -17.79
N THR A 107 24.47 34.47 -16.63
CA THR A 107 24.03 33.97 -15.33
C THR A 107 22.51 34.11 -15.16
N LYS A 108 21.94 35.26 -15.57
CA LYS A 108 20.50 35.48 -15.55
C LYS A 108 19.77 34.42 -16.36
N ASN A 109 20.20 34.21 -17.61
CA ASN A 109 19.57 33.25 -18.50
C ASN A 109 19.63 31.82 -17.93
N THR A 110 20.79 31.37 -17.46
CA THR A 110 20.95 30.04 -16.86
C THR A 110 20.09 29.87 -15.62
N THR A 111 20.09 30.87 -14.73
CA THR A 111 19.30 30.82 -13.49
C THR A 111 17.79 30.89 -13.79
N GLN A 112 17.37 31.65 -14.80
CA GLN A 112 15.97 31.69 -15.24
C GLN A 112 15.50 30.31 -15.75
N ILE A 113 16.34 29.61 -16.51
CA ILE A 113 16.04 28.23 -16.94
C ILE A 113 15.91 27.30 -15.74
N THR A 114 16.78 27.44 -14.73
CA THR A 114 16.68 26.65 -13.50
C THR A 114 15.36 26.92 -12.78
N VAL A 115 14.99 28.17 -12.56
CA VAL A 115 13.71 28.56 -11.93
C VAL A 115 12.53 27.95 -12.68
N THR A 116 12.51 28.09 -14.01
CA THR A 116 11.42 27.53 -14.84
C THR A 116 11.34 25.99 -14.73
N ASN A 117 12.50 25.32 -14.71
CA ASN A 117 12.54 23.86 -14.54
C ASN A 117 12.04 23.44 -13.15
N ASP A 118 12.39 24.15 -12.11
CA ASP A 118 11.93 23.87 -10.74
C ASP A 118 10.44 24.10 -10.60
N GLU A 119 9.90 25.18 -11.20
CA GLU A 119 8.44 25.43 -11.27
C GLU A 119 7.70 24.28 -11.96
N ASN A 120 8.19 23.84 -13.13
CA ASN A 120 7.63 22.71 -13.87
C ASN A 120 7.72 21.40 -13.05
N GLN A 121 8.82 21.19 -12.32
CA GLN A 121 8.99 20.03 -11.48
C GLN A 121 8.00 20.01 -10.30
N VAL A 122 7.76 21.15 -9.66
CA VAL A 122 6.75 21.27 -8.60
C VAL A 122 5.36 20.97 -9.15
N GLN A 123 4.99 21.55 -10.29
CA GLN A 123 3.69 21.31 -10.94
C GLN A 123 3.49 19.83 -11.31
N SER A 124 4.53 19.22 -11.92
CA SER A 124 4.51 17.81 -12.28
C SER A 124 4.37 16.90 -11.05
N ASN A 125 5.12 17.20 -9.99
CA ASN A 125 5.05 16.45 -8.73
C ASN A 125 3.67 16.56 -8.07
N MET A 126 3.07 17.76 -8.06
CA MET A 126 1.73 17.96 -7.50
C MET A 126 0.67 17.17 -8.28
N THR A 127 0.73 17.22 -9.61
CA THR A 127 -0.16 16.45 -10.49
C THR A 127 0.00 14.93 -10.26
N ALA A 128 1.24 14.45 -10.19
CA ALA A 128 1.51 13.04 -9.94
C ALA A 128 0.97 12.58 -8.57
N ARG A 129 1.16 13.38 -7.52
CA ARG A 129 0.64 13.06 -6.17
C ARG A 129 -0.88 13.08 -6.13
N TYR A 130 -1.53 14.04 -6.78
CA TYR A 130 -2.98 14.09 -6.88
C TYR A 130 -3.54 12.85 -7.59
N ASN A 131 -2.96 12.48 -8.74
CA ASN A 131 -3.35 11.27 -9.45
C ASN A 131 -3.11 10.00 -8.61
N ALA A 132 -2.05 9.95 -7.81
CA ALA A 132 -1.78 8.84 -6.90
C ALA A 132 -2.86 8.72 -5.82
N VAL A 133 -3.36 9.84 -5.27
CA VAL A 133 -4.48 9.85 -4.29
C VAL A 133 -5.75 9.30 -4.94
N LEU A 134 -6.10 9.76 -6.15
CA LEU A 134 -7.28 9.26 -6.88
C LEU A 134 -7.17 7.76 -7.21
N SER A 135 -5.97 7.32 -7.60
CA SER A 135 -5.72 5.89 -7.84
C SER A 135 -5.90 5.07 -6.56
N ALA A 136 -5.31 5.52 -5.45
CA ALA A 136 -5.43 4.84 -4.16
C ALA A 136 -6.89 4.78 -3.67
N GLN A 137 -7.69 5.85 -3.87
CA GLN A 137 -9.12 5.86 -3.57
C GLN A 137 -9.88 4.80 -4.39
N ASN A 138 -9.58 4.72 -5.69
CA ASN A 138 -10.19 3.70 -6.55
C ASN A 138 -9.79 2.28 -6.16
N ASP A 139 -8.54 2.08 -5.76
CA ASP A 139 -8.05 0.78 -5.33
C ASP A 139 -8.65 0.37 -3.98
N LEU A 140 -8.84 1.31 -3.06
CA LEU A 140 -9.58 1.09 -1.81
C LEU A 140 -11.02 0.65 -2.10
N ARG A 141 -11.74 1.37 -2.95
CA ARG A 141 -13.13 1.00 -3.33
C ARG A 141 -13.21 -0.38 -3.96
N LYS A 142 -12.24 -0.75 -4.81
CA LYS A 142 -12.16 -2.11 -5.37
C LYS A 142 -11.93 -3.16 -4.28
N ALA A 143 -11.04 -2.89 -3.33
CA ALA A 143 -10.77 -3.79 -2.21
C ALA A 143 -12.01 -3.98 -1.33
N GLU A 144 -12.74 -2.90 -1.02
CA GLU A 144 -13.99 -2.95 -0.26
C GLU A 144 -15.08 -3.79 -0.98
N LEU A 145 -15.24 -3.59 -2.29
CA LEU A 145 -16.16 -4.40 -3.10
C LEU A 145 -15.74 -5.87 -3.14
N ASN A 146 -14.43 -6.15 -3.23
CA ASN A 146 -13.92 -7.51 -3.18
C ASN A 146 -14.22 -8.16 -1.84
N LEU A 147 -13.95 -7.48 -0.74
CA LEU A 147 -14.26 -7.94 0.61
C LEU A 147 -15.77 -8.24 0.76
N GLN A 148 -16.63 -7.33 0.31
CA GLN A 148 -18.09 -7.52 0.33
C GLN A 148 -18.52 -8.76 -0.46
N ASN A 149 -17.95 -8.97 -1.65
CA ASN A 149 -18.20 -10.16 -2.47
C ASN A 149 -17.74 -11.45 -1.78
N MET A 150 -16.56 -11.44 -1.16
CA MET A 150 -16.06 -12.61 -0.43
C MET A 150 -16.91 -12.92 0.80
N GLN A 151 -17.34 -11.90 1.56
CA GLN A 151 -18.26 -12.05 2.69
C GLN A 151 -19.62 -12.60 2.26
N THR A 152 -20.17 -12.11 1.15
CA THR A 152 -21.44 -12.60 0.57
C THR A 152 -21.29 -14.07 0.15
N THR A 153 -20.18 -14.42 -0.47
CA THR A 153 -19.86 -15.79 -0.87
C THR A 153 -19.71 -16.70 0.34
N LEU A 154 -19.00 -16.27 1.37
CA LEU A 154 -18.87 -17.00 2.63
C LEU A 154 -20.25 -17.24 3.27
N GLY A 155 -21.11 -16.22 3.34
CA GLY A 155 -22.48 -16.37 3.87
C GLY A 155 -23.32 -17.37 3.07
N ARG A 156 -23.17 -17.42 1.73
CA ARG A 156 -23.83 -18.39 0.87
C ARG A 156 -23.32 -19.81 1.12
N VAL A 157 -22.00 -20.00 1.14
CA VAL A 157 -21.37 -21.32 1.37
C VAL A 157 -21.69 -21.84 2.77
N THR A 158 -21.69 -20.99 3.79
CA THR A 158 -22.07 -21.35 5.16
C THR A 158 -23.50 -21.89 5.23
N ARG A 159 -24.46 -21.23 4.55
CA ARG A 159 -25.84 -21.73 4.48
C ARG A 159 -25.96 -23.07 3.73
N SER A 160 -25.21 -23.20 2.62
CA SER A 160 -25.18 -24.45 1.84
C SER A 160 -24.58 -25.60 2.64
N TYR A 161 -23.52 -25.34 3.42
CA TYR A 161 -22.91 -26.32 4.31
C TYR A 161 -23.88 -26.75 5.42
N ALA A 162 -24.58 -25.81 6.04
CA ALA A 162 -25.58 -26.11 7.06
C ALA A 162 -26.76 -26.94 6.50
N ALA A 163 -27.10 -26.79 5.22
CA ALA A 163 -28.11 -27.57 4.51
C ALA A 163 -27.55 -28.91 3.95
N GLY A 164 -26.27 -29.25 4.17
CA GLY A 164 -25.64 -30.45 3.64
C GLY A 164 -25.33 -30.41 2.14
N ALA A 165 -25.49 -29.24 1.50
CA ALA A 165 -25.25 -29.05 0.05
C ALA A 165 -23.84 -28.55 -0.34
N ALA A 166 -23.01 -28.26 0.65
CA ALA A 166 -21.61 -27.92 0.45
C ALA A 166 -20.72 -28.74 1.37
N SER A 167 -19.45 -28.96 1.00
CA SER A 167 -18.49 -29.70 1.82
C SER A 167 -17.84 -28.79 2.88
N ALA A 168 -17.26 -29.41 3.91
CA ALA A 168 -16.47 -28.70 4.92
C ALA A 168 -15.26 -27.98 4.27
N ARG A 169 -14.73 -28.53 3.17
CA ARG A 169 -13.66 -27.92 2.41
C ARG A 169 -14.09 -26.63 1.70
N ASP A 170 -15.28 -26.64 1.10
CA ASP A 170 -15.81 -25.45 0.44
C ASP A 170 -15.98 -24.31 1.47
N LEU A 171 -16.40 -24.65 2.69
CA LEU A 171 -16.52 -23.69 3.79
C LEU A 171 -15.14 -23.16 4.22
N GLU A 172 -14.14 -24.02 4.39
CA GLU A 172 -12.78 -23.63 4.76
C GLU A 172 -12.16 -22.72 3.68
N ASP A 173 -12.31 -23.06 2.41
CA ASP A 173 -11.81 -22.26 1.27
C ASP A 173 -12.51 -20.89 1.19
N ALA A 174 -13.82 -20.83 1.47
CA ALA A 174 -14.57 -19.56 1.52
C ALA A 174 -14.16 -18.69 2.72
N GLN A 175 -13.92 -19.29 3.89
CA GLN A 175 -13.40 -18.58 5.07
C GLN A 175 -12.02 -18.01 4.82
N TYR A 176 -11.13 -18.81 4.23
CA TYR A 176 -9.79 -18.35 3.86
C TYR A 176 -9.85 -17.19 2.87
N SER A 177 -10.66 -17.31 1.83
CA SER A 177 -10.81 -16.25 0.81
C SER A 177 -11.34 -14.95 1.41
N ALA A 178 -12.32 -15.02 2.32
CA ALA A 178 -12.85 -13.84 3.01
C ALA A 178 -11.87 -13.22 4.01
N SER A 179 -10.94 -13.99 4.57
CA SER A 179 -9.92 -13.49 5.47
C SER A 179 -8.70 -12.90 4.75
N ALA A 180 -8.52 -13.22 3.47
CA ALA A 180 -7.43 -12.76 2.64
C ALA A 180 -7.80 -11.55 1.74
N ALA A 181 -9.08 -11.19 1.69
CA ALA A 181 -9.61 -10.08 0.90
C ALA A 181 -9.49 -8.75 1.63
#